data_4461e40575252ed519620efcda55b83b
#
_entry.id   4461e40575252ed519620efcda55b83b
#
_cell.length_a   1.000
_cell.length_b   1.000
_cell.length_c   1.000
_cell.angle_alpha   90.00
_cell.angle_beta   90.00
_cell.angle_gamma   90.00
#
_symmetry.space_group_name_H-M   'P 1'
#
loop_
_entity.id
_entity.type
_entity.pdbx_description
1 polymer ?
#
loop_
_entity_poly.entity_id
_entity_poly.type
_entity_poly.pdbx_seq_one_letter_code
_entity_poly.pdbx_strand_id
1 'polypeptide(L)'
;MFRRLTHIISMTAVATTAVLLFALQSCNNSDEQSGVNIGERDSLPMLKSRGVSQLISDSGIIRYKIISEDWYVYDKKKPTYWAFEKGMFMEKFDQSFHVDAFVSCDTAYFYDQKKLWEFRGRVFVKNMKGETFRTSLLFYDQSIHQLYSDRYMEIDGEQQLSGYNFRSNEQMTEYRIHDTKGAFPFEEKEEEPHPEPQPQQQQPEEE
;
A
#
# COMPACT_ATOMS: atom_id res chain seq x y z
N MET A 1 65.52 -57.48 -15.66
CA MET A 1 64.13 -57.04 -15.99
C MET A 1 63.37 -56.58 -14.76
N PHE A 2 63.50 -57.13 -13.60
CA PHE A 2 62.83 -56.81 -12.35
C PHE A 2 63.11 -55.39 -11.82
N ARG A 3 64.32 -54.86 -11.97
CA ARG A 3 64.73 -53.56 -11.41
C ARG A 3 64.02 -52.36 -12.05
N ARG A 4 63.61 -52.43 -13.32
CA ARG A 4 62.90 -51.40 -14.02
C ARG A 4 61.42 -51.40 -13.66
N LEU A 5 60.83 -52.55 -13.36
CA LEU A 5 59.45 -52.68 -12.97
C LEU A 5 59.21 -52.08 -11.58
N THR A 6 60.11 -52.24 -10.63
CA THR A 6 60.03 -51.66 -9.26
C THR A 6 60.12 -50.12 -9.27
N HIS A 7 60.96 -49.57 -10.19
CA HIS A 7 61.00 -48.06 -10.33
C HIS A 7 59.76 -47.49 -10.94
N ILE A 8 59.10 -48.16 -11.87
CA ILE A 8 57.85 -47.71 -12.49
C ILE A 8 56.73 -47.77 -11.43
N ILE A 9 56.58 -48.79 -10.63
CA ILE A 9 55.60 -48.94 -9.57
C ILE A 9 55.82 -47.90 -8.45
N SER A 10 57.09 -47.60 -8.12
CA SER A 10 57.40 -46.57 -7.12
C SER A 10 57.06 -45.15 -7.62
N MET A 11 57.33 -44.83 -8.89
CA MET A 11 57.02 -43.54 -9.47
C MET A 11 55.48 -43.31 -9.58
N THR A 12 54.74 -44.38 -9.95
CA THR A 12 53.27 -44.25 -10.01
C THR A 12 52.66 -44.09 -8.62
N ALA A 13 53.17 -44.78 -7.60
CA ALA A 13 52.70 -44.63 -6.20
C ALA A 13 52.96 -43.22 -5.64
N VAL A 14 54.12 -42.62 -5.97
CA VAL A 14 54.45 -41.26 -5.53
C VAL A 14 53.58 -40.22 -6.26
N ALA A 15 53.33 -40.43 -7.58
CA ALA A 15 52.46 -39.54 -8.35
C ALA A 15 51.00 -39.57 -7.87
N THR A 16 50.46 -40.73 -7.51
CA THR A 16 49.10 -40.87 -7.00
C THR A 16 48.93 -40.26 -5.59
N THR A 17 49.94 -40.43 -4.72
CA THR A 17 49.89 -39.76 -3.38
C THR A 17 50.02 -38.25 -3.48
N ALA A 18 50.82 -37.70 -4.39
CA ALA A 18 50.92 -36.28 -4.62
C ALA A 18 49.57 -35.66 -5.10
N VAL A 19 48.88 -36.33 -6.03
CA VAL A 19 47.56 -35.88 -6.51
C VAL A 19 46.52 -35.96 -5.41
N LEU A 20 46.54 -36.97 -4.53
CA LEU A 20 45.63 -37.09 -3.40
C LEU A 20 45.83 -36.00 -2.35
N LEU A 21 47.08 -35.57 -2.11
CA LEU A 21 47.40 -34.49 -1.18
C LEU A 21 46.97 -33.10 -1.71
N PHE A 22 46.97 -32.87 -3.03
CA PHE A 22 46.46 -31.65 -3.63
C PHE A 22 44.93 -31.59 -3.59
N ALA A 23 44.22 -32.71 -3.60
CA ALA A 23 42.74 -32.73 -3.49
C ALA A 23 42.23 -32.38 -2.09
N LEU A 24 43.04 -32.46 -1.05
CA LEU A 24 42.68 -32.12 0.32
C LEU A 24 42.83 -30.64 0.65
N GLN A 25 43.38 -29.81 -0.23
CA GLN A 25 43.50 -28.36 -0.01
C GLN A 25 42.35 -27.54 -0.61
N SER A 26 41.36 -28.17 -1.21
CA SER A 26 40.23 -27.48 -1.88
C SER A 26 39.12 -27.04 -0.92
N CYS A 27 39.28 -27.13 0.41
CA CYS A 27 38.33 -26.66 1.39
C CYS A 27 38.98 -25.72 2.41
N ASN A 28 39.65 -24.68 1.91
CA ASN A 28 39.95 -23.54 2.77
C ASN A 28 39.22 -22.32 2.20
N ASN A 29 37.87 -22.42 2.10
CA ASN A 29 37.06 -21.25 2.20
C ASN A 29 37.22 -20.77 3.65
N SER A 30 38.14 -19.83 3.85
CA SER A 30 37.97 -18.88 4.92
C SER A 30 36.58 -18.28 4.72
N ASP A 31 35.59 -18.79 5.45
CA ASP A 31 34.45 -18.03 5.83
C ASP A 31 35.02 -16.74 6.48
N GLU A 32 35.22 -15.69 5.69
CA GLU A 32 34.96 -14.37 6.20
C GLU A 32 33.50 -14.43 6.63
N GLN A 33 33.27 -14.97 7.82
CA GLN A 33 32.14 -14.58 8.64
C GLN A 33 32.30 -13.08 8.78
N SER A 34 31.80 -12.34 7.79
CA SER A 34 31.30 -11.00 8.02
C SER A 34 30.35 -11.15 9.18
N GLY A 35 30.87 -10.95 10.38
CA GLY A 35 30.11 -10.98 11.62
C GLY A 35 29.09 -9.86 11.57
N VAL A 36 28.04 -10.07 10.79
CA VAL A 36 26.83 -9.29 10.86
C VAL A 36 26.34 -9.50 12.27
N ASN A 37 26.56 -8.50 13.10
CA ASN A 37 26.15 -8.49 14.49
C ASN A 37 24.69 -8.91 14.54
N ILE A 38 24.35 -9.95 15.32
CA ILE A 38 23.01 -10.53 15.38
C ILE A 38 21.96 -9.43 15.64
N GLY A 39 22.33 -8.34 16.34
CA GLY A 39 21.52 -7.16 16.55
C GLY A 39 21.25 -6.32 15.29
N GLU A 40 22.09 -6.38 14.25
CA GLU A 40 21.85 -5.70 12.96
C GLU A 40 20.91 -6.51 12.05
N ARG A 41 20.87 -7.83 12.18
CA ARG A 41 19.96 -8.68 11.39
C ARG A 41 18.48 -8.35 11.60
N ASP A 42 18.11 -7.96 12.83
CA ASP A 42 16.71 -7.60 13.15
C ASP A 42 16.31 -6.23 12.55
N SER A 43 17.28 -5.44 12.11
CA SER A 43 17.03 -4.17 11.44
C SER A 43 16.90 -4.27 9.92
N LEU A 44 17.38 -5.38 9.33
CA LEU A 44 17.36 -5.59 7.89
C LEU A 44 16.01 -6.16 7.42
N PRO A 45 15.54 -5.79 6.22
CA PRO A 45 14.37 -6.42 5.64
C PRO A 45 14.67 -7.87 5.25
N MET A 46 13.71 -8.78 5.45
CA MET A 46 13.75 -10.16 4.96
C MET A 46 13.72 -10.21 3.42
N LEU A 47 12.95 -9.28 2.81
CA LEU A 47 12.82 -9.14 1.37
C LEU A 47 13.04 -7.69 0.97
N LYS A 48 13.81 -7.51 -0.12
CA LYS A 48 13.99 -6.24 -0.81
C LYS A 48 13.79 -6.46 -2.30
N SER A 49 12.81 -5.80 -2.90
CA SER A 49 12.52 -5.83 -4.34
C SER A 49 12.55 -4.44 -4.93
N ARG A 50 12.90 -4.34 -6.22
CA ARG A 50 12.88 -3.09 -6.98
C ARG A 50 12.04 -3.24 -8.23
N GLY A 51 11.38 -2.14 -8.65
CA GLY A 51 10.53 -2.14 -9.85
C GLY A 51 9.37 -3.12 -9.72
N VAL A 52 8.59 -3.00 -8.63
CA VAL A 52 7.54 -3.96 -8.26
C VAL A 52 6.25 -3.68 -9.00
N SER A 53 5.66 -4.73 -9.59
CA SER A 53 4.27 -4.76 -10.03
C SER A 53 3.66 -6.06 -9.52
N GLN A 54 2.84 -5.98 -8.47
CA GLN A 54 2.36 -7.14 -7.70
C GLN A 54 0.85 -7.15 -7.58
N LEU A 55 0.24 -8.31 -7.85
CA LEU A 55 -1.16 -8.58 -7.52
C LEU A 55 -1.23 -9.20 -6.12
N ILE A 56 -2.10 -8.65 -5.30
CA ILE A 56 -2.36 -9.13 -3.94
C ILE A 56 -3.76 -9.75 -3.90
N SER A 57 -3.84 -11.01 -3.50
CA SER A 57 -5.11 -11.70 -3.32
C SER A 57 -5.39 -11.96 -1.84
N ASP A 58 -6.67 -11.93 -1.50
CA ASP A 58 -7.19 -12.39 -0.22
C ASP A 58 -8.30 -13.42 -0.47
N SER A 59 -8.17 -14.58 0.16
CA SER A 59 -9.13 -15.69 0.02
C SER A 59 -9.41 -16.09 -1.44
N GLY A 60 -8.35 -16.04 -2.29
CA GLY A 60 -8.46 -16.41 -3.72
C GLY A 60 -8.99 -15.30 -4.63
N ILE A 61 -9.36 -14.14 -4.11
CA ILE A 61 -9.85 -12.99 -4.87
C ILE A 61 -8.74 -11.93 -4.92
N ILE A 62 -8.39 -11.45 -6.12
CA ILE A 62 -7.43 -10.35 -6.29
C ILE A 62 -8.08 -9.08 -5.76
N ARG A 63 -7.41 -8.44 -4.79
CA ARG A 63 -7.90 -7.23 -4.12
C ARG A 63 -7.17 -5.98 -4.55
N TYR A 64 -5.85 -6.10 -4.79
CA TYR A 64 -5.02 -4.96 -5.10
C TYR A 64 -3.99 -5.30 -6.16
N LYS A 65 -3.63 -4.30 -6.98
CA LYS A 65 -2.40 -4.28 -7.75
C LYS A 65 -1.55 -3.12 -7.23
N ILE A 66 -0.34 -3.43 -6.81
CA ILE A 66 0.60 -2.46 -6.27
C ILE A 66 1.74 -2.28 -7.27
N ILE A 67 2.05 -1.02 -7.57
CA ILE A 67 3.21 -0.61 -8.37
C ILE A 67 4.05 0.30 -7.48
N SER A 68 5.32 -0.02 -7.32
CA SER A 68 6.27 0.77 -6.52
C SER A 68 7.69 0.62 -7.05
N GLU A 69 8.53 1.64 -6.83
CA GLU A 69 9.94 1.55 -7.14
C GLU A 69 10.67 0.58 -6.21
N ASP A 70 10.37 0.60 -4.92
CA ASP A 70 10.96 -0.28 -3.90
C ASP A 70 9.87 -0.93 -3.03
N TRP A 71 10.10 -2.20 -2.65
CA TRP A 71 9.29 -2.93 -1.66
C TRP A 71 10.20 -3.65 -0.69
N TYR A 72 9.98 -3.42 0.60
CA TYR A 72 10.70 -4.05 1.70
C TYR A 72 9.73 -4.81 2.60
N VAL A 73 10.12 -5.99 3.09
CA VAL A 73 9.36 -6.77 4.07
C VAL A 73 10.21 -6.91 5.33
N TYR A 74 9.69 -6.44 6.46
CA TYR A 74 10.32 -6.51 7.77
C TYR A 74 9.57 -7.50 8.65
N ASP A 75 10.06 -8.75 8.73
CA ASP A 75 9.46 -9.85 9.50
C ASP A 75 9.93 -9.89 10.96
N LYS A 76 11.09 -9.29 11.28
CA LYS A 76 11.65 -9.24 12.63
C LYS A 76 11.25 -8.01 13.42
N LYS A 77 10.73 -6.98 12.77
CA LYS A 77 10.19 -5.80 13.46
C LYS A 77 8.89 -6.14 14.18
N LYS A 78 8.58 -5.39 15.23
CA LYS A 78 7.32 -5.50 15.99
C LYS A 78 6.61 -4.16 16.01
N PRO A 79 5.47 -4.03 15.32
CA PRO A 79 4.81 -5.03 14.46
C PRO A 79 5.61 -5.33 13.19
N THR A 80 5.38 -6.48 12.56
CA THR A 80 5.85 -6.79 11.20
C THR A 80 5.15 -5.88 10.21
N TYR A 81 5.86 -5.46 9.13
CA TYR A 81 5.28 -4.56 8.13
C TYR A 81 5.97 -4.69 6.77
N TRP A 82 5.25 -4.30 5.74
CA TRP A 82 5.79 -4.00 4.42
C TRP A 82 6.00 -2.49 4.31
N ALA A 83 7.04 -2.06 3.60
CA ALA A 83 7.33 -0.66 3.34
C ALA A 83 7.53 -0.41 1.84
N PHE A 84 6.94 0.68 1.37
CA PHE A 84 7.05 1.22 0.01
C PHE A 84 7.51 2.68 0.16
N GLU A 85 8.83 2.91 0.10
CA GLU A 85 9.42 4.20 0.53
C GLU A 85 9.70 5.18 -0.62
N LYS A 86 9.54 4.73 -1.87
CA LYS A 86 9.81 5.53 -3.06
C LYS A 86 8.60 5.62 -4.00
N GLY A 87 7.50 6.05 -3.43
CA GLY A 87 6.24 6.13 -4.14
C GLY A 87 5.52 4.80 -4.25
N MET A 88 4.20 4.86 -4.14
CA MET A 88 3.32 3.73 -4.36
C MET A 88 2.10 4.17 -5.15
N PHE A 89 1.72 3.35 -6.14
CA PHE A 89 0.44 3.41 -6.81
C PHE A 89 -0.28 2.08 -6.61
N MET A 90 -1.54 2.14 -6.21
CA MET A 90 -2.37 0.97 -5.95
C MET A 90 -3.70 1.10 -6.67
N GLU A 91 -4.08 0.05 -7.40
CA GLU A 91 -5.42 -0.20 -7.90
C GLU A 91 -6.14 -1.12 -6.92
N LYS A 92 -7.29 -0.71 -6.41
CA LYS A 92 -8.18 -1.54 -5.61
C LYS A 92 -9.24 -2.13 -6.52
N PHE A 93 -9.52 -3.42 -6.37
CA PHE A 93 -10.52 -4.14 -7.15
C PHE A 93 -11.73 -4.53 -6.31
N ASP A 94 -12.89 -4.53 -6.94
CA ASP A 94 -14.12 -5.12 -6.42
C ASP A 94 -14.08 -6.67 -6.49
N GLN A 95 -15.17 -7.32 -6.11
CA GLN A 95 -15.29 -8.78 -6.15
C GLN A 95 -15.32 -9.36 -7.58
N SER A 96 -15.62 -8.53 -8.56
CA SER A 96 -15.72 -8.90 -10.00
C SER A 96 -14.45 -8.54 -10.78
N PHE A 97 -13.38 -8.16 -10.08
CA PHE A 97 -12.10 -7.73 -10.65
C PHE A 97 -12.21 -6.45 -11.51
N HIS A 98 -13.18 -5.57 -11.22
CA HIS A 98 -13.18 -4.22 -11.76
C HIS A 98 -12.44 -3.29 -10.80
N VAL A 99 -11.79 -2.27 -11.36
CA VAL A 99 -11.15 -1.25 -10.53
C VAL A 99 -12.21 -0.46 -9.79
N ASP A 100 -12.10 -0.39 -8.46
CA ASP A 100 -12.99 0.33 -7.55
C ASP A 100 -12.42 1.69 -7.17
N ALA A 101 -11.10 1.75 -6.96
CA ALA A 101 -10.40 2.98 -6.63
C ALA A 101 -8.92 2.92 -7.00
N PHE A 102 -8.32 4.11 -7.13
CA PHE A 102 -6.89 4.32 -7.26
C PHE A 102 -6.36 5.04 -6.02
N VAL A 103 -5.20 4.62 -5.55
CA VAL A 103 -4.48 5.30 -4.46
C VAL A 103 -3.06 5.56 -4.90
N SER A 104 -2.55 6.78 -4.67
CA SER A 104 -1.14 7.10 -4.82
C SER A 104 -0.63 7.89 -3.63
N CYS A 105 0.66 7.70 -3.28
CA CYS A 105 1.31 8.40 -2.18
C CYS A 105 2.83 8.35 -2.33
N ASP A 106 3.55 9.15 -1.51
CA ASP A 106 5.01 9.14 -1.52
C ASP A 106 5.57 7.92 -0.80
N THR A 107 4.90 7.46 0.27
CA THR A 107 5.33 6.34 1.10
C THR A 107 4.11 5.58 1.61
N ALA A 108 4.20 4.25 1.66
CA ALA A 108 3.15 3.43 2.27
C ALA A 108 3.74 2.35 3.17
N TYR A 109 2.99 2.00 4.20
CA TYR A 109 3.28 0.89 5.09
C TYR A 109 2.04 0.00 5.24
N PHE A 110 2.25 -1.31 5.24
CA PHE A 110 1.22 -2.28 5.52
C PHE A 110 1.59 -3.12 6.72
N TYR A 111 0.85 -2.99 7.80
CA TYR A 111 0.99 -3.77 9.04
C TYR A 111 0.10 -5.01 8.96
N ASP A 112 0.66 -6.15 8.55
CA ASP A 112 -0.11 -7.33 8.18
C ASP A 112 -0.90 -7.93 9.35
N GLN A 113 -0.33 -7.93 10.56
CA GLN A 113 -1.00 -8.39 11.78
C GLN A 113 -2.19 -7.52 12.20
N LYS A 114 -2.12 -6.23 11.87
CA LYS A 114 -3.19 -5.25 12.15
C LYS A 114 -4.16 -5.09 10.99
N LYS A 115 -3.84 -5.64 9.82
CA LYS A 115 -4.57 -5.40 8.56
C LYS A 115 -4.73 -3.91 8.26
N LEU A 116 -3.71 -3.13 8.58
CA LEU A 116 -3.71 -1.67 8.53
C LEU A 116 -2.74 -1.16 7.46
N TRP A 117 -3.27 -0.40 6.52
CA TRP A 117 -2.48 0.43 5.60
C TRP A 117 -2.29 1.82 6.18
N GLU A 118 -1.11 2.38 5.99
CA GLU A 118 -0.76 3.76 6.29
C GLU A 118 -0.11 4.38 5.05
N PHE A 119 -0.76 5.40 4.49
CA PHE A 119 -0.31 6.14 3.32
C PHE A 119 0.16 7.53 3.75
N ARG A 120 1.37 7.93 3.34
CA ARG A 120 2.00 9.18 3.76
C ARG A 120 2.49 10.00 2.57
N GLY A 121 2.46 11.34 2.75
CA GLY A 121 2.89 12.33 1.74
C GLY A 121 1.97 12.31 0.53
N ARG A 122 1.63 13.42 -0.05
CA ARG A 122 0.82 13.61 -1.26
C ARG A 122 -0.20 12.48 -1.56
N VAL A 123 -0.92 12.06 -0.51
CA VAL A 123 -1.90 10.99 -0.64
C VAL A 123 -3.04 11.46 -1.53
N PHE A 124 -3.29 10.72 -2.58
CA PHE A 124 -4.35 10.96 -3.53
C PHE A 124 -5.15 9.68 -3.75
N VAL A 125 -6.45 9.76 -3.56
CA VAL A 125 -7.40 8.68 -3.85
C VAL A 125 -8.38 9.18 -4.90
N LYS A 126 -8.72 8.31 -5.84
CA LYS A 126 -9.75 8.57 -6.86
C LYS A 126 -10.63 7.34 -6.98
N ASN A 127 -11.95 7.51 -6.86
CA ASN A 127 -12.91 6.45 -7.10
C ASN A 127 -13.40 6.44 -8.57
N MET A 128 -14.18 5.45 -8.94
CA MET A 128 -14.69 5.30 -10.29
C MET A 128 -15.77 6.32 -10.67
N LYS A 129 -16.35 7.04 -9.70
CA LYS A 129 -17.27 8.16 -9.95
C LYS A 129 -16.55 9.46 -10.31
N GLY A 130 -15.20 9.46 -10.21
CA GLY A 130 -14.37 10.63 -10.48
C GLY A 130 -14.12 11.51 -9.27
N GLU A 131 -14.70 11.18 -8.11
CA GLU A 131 -14.42 11.90 -6.87
C GLU A 131 -12.98 11.66 -6.43
N THR A 132 -12.33 12.73 -5.98
CA THR A 132 -10.96 12.69 -5.52
C THR A 132 -10.84 13.10 -4.06
N PHE A 133 -9.90 12.45 -3.35
CA PHE A 133 -9.57 12.75 -1.97
C PHE A 133 -8.07 13.03 -1.88
N ARG A 134 -7.69 14.10 -1.18
CA ARG A 134 -6.29 14.50 -0.96
C ARG A 134 -6.01 14.74 0.51
N THR A 135 -4.87 14.24 0.98
CA THR A 135 -4.38 14.48 2.34
C THR A 135 -2.86 14.21 2.40
N SER A 136 -2.24 14.50 3.54
CA SER A 136 -0.84 14.13 3.81
C SER A 136 -0.67 12.80 4.54
N LEU A 137 -1.75 12.26 5.12
CA LEU A 137 -1.75 10.99 5.86
C LEU A 137 -3.13 10.36 5.76
N LEU A 138 -3.20 9.09 5.42
CA LEU A 138 -4.43 8.31 5.38
C LEU A 138 -4.18 6.92 5.94
N PHE A 139 -5.06 6.45 6.78
CA PHE A 139 -5.12 5.08 7.25
C PHE A 139 -6.29 4.35 6.63
N TYR A 140 -6.07 3.08 6.27
CA TYR A 140 -7.12 2.15 5.87
C TYR A 140 -7.03 0.89 6.73
N ASP A 141 -7.98 0.74 7.62
CA ASP A 141 -8.13 -0.44 8.48
C ASP A 141 -9.07 -1.44 7.80
N GLN A 142 -8.47 -2.52 7.27
CA GLN A 142 -9.19 -3.58 6.56
C GLN A 142 -10.06 -4.42 7.50
N SER A 143 -9.73 -4.48 8.79
CA SER A 143 -10.48 -5.31 9.76
C SER A 143 -11.85 -4.73 10.08
N ILE A 144 -12.00 -3.42 10.01
CA ILE A 144 -13.25 -2.70 10.24
C ILE A 144 -13.77 -1.96 8.99
N HIS A 145 -13.09 -2.13 7.85
CA HIS A 145 -13.44 -1.50 6.56
C HIS A 145 -13.59 0.02 6.64
N GLN A 146 -12.65 0.69 7.32
CA GLN A 146 -12.69 2.14 7.53
C GLN A 146 -11.44 2.83 7.02
N LEU A 147 -11.65 4.01 6.42
CA LEU A 147 -10.63 4.99 6.09
C LEU A 147 -10.66 6.10 7.13
N TYR A 148 -9.49 6.58 7.56
CA TYR A 148 -9.44 7.72 8.49
C TYR A 148 -8.15 8.53 8.37
N SER A 149 -8.28 9.81 8.70
CA SER A 149 -7.18 10.78 8.75
C SER A 149 -7.48 11.83 9.82
N ASP A 150 -6.45 12.23 10.57
CA ASP A 150 -6.47 13.37 11.48
C ASP A 150 -5.92 14.65 10.84
N ARG A 151 -5.38 14.54 9.62
CA ARG A 151 -4.78 15.64 8.87
C ARG A 151 -5.80 16.41 8.06
N TYR A 152 -5.38 17.59 7.62
CA TYR A 152 -6.14 18.35 6.64
C TYR A 152 -6.39 17.50 5.39
N MET A 153 -7.62 17.56 4.89
CA MET A 153 -8.04 16.82 3.71
C MET A 153 -8.96 17.66 2.82
N GLU A 154 -9.01 17.28 1.56
CA GLU A 154 -9.88 17.85 0.54
C GLU A 154 -10.58 16.72 -0.21
N ILE A 155 -11.89 16.86 -0.40
CA ILE A 155 -12.71 16.05 -1.30
C ILE A 155 -13.16 16.96 -2.44
N ASP A 156 -13.01 16.49 -3.65
CA ASP A 156 -13.47 17.17 -4.88
C ASP A 156 -14.29 16.17 -5.69
N GLY A 157 -15.57 16.46 -5.85
CA GLY A 157 -16.58 15.66 -6.52
C GLY A 157 -17.81 16.51 -6.83
N GLU A 158 -19.01 15.98 -6.59
CA GLU A 158 -20.25 16.76 -6.69
C GLU A 158 -20.25 17.95 -5.71
N GLN A 159 -19.56 17.80 -4.59
CA GLN A 159 -19.37 18.83 -3.58
C GLN A 159 -17.88 18.98 -3.31
N GLN A 160 -17.44 20.21 -3.07
CA GLN A 160 -16.08 20.50 -2.63
C GLN A 160 -16.08 20.67 -1.12
N LEU A 161 -15.41 19.75 -0.43
CA LEU A 161 -15.33 19.72 1.02
C LEU A 161 -13.87 19.68 1.47
N SER A 162 -13.57 20.37 2.57
CA SER A 162 -12.27 20.25 3.22
C SER A 162 -12.44 20.33 4.73
N GLY A 163 -11.48 19.80 5.47
CA GLY A 163 -11.52 19.79 6.92
C GLY A 163 -10.51 18.87 7.54
N TYR A 164 -10.75 18.46 8.77
CA TYR A 164 -9.89 17.60 9.57
C TYR A 164 -10.69 16.43 10.15
N ASN A 165 -9.98 15.47 10.74
CA ASN A 165 -10.59 14.32 11.42
C ASN A 165 -11.60 13.56 10.57
N PHE A 166 -11.18 13.25 9.36
CA PHE A 166 -11.95 12.45 8.39
C PHE A 166 -12.11 11.01 8.88
N ARG A 167 -13.31 10.48 8.76
CA ARG A 167 -13.68 9.08 8.97
C ARG A 167 -14.66 8.67 7.89
N SER A 168 -14.47 7.50 7.29
CA SER A 168 -15.31 7.02 6.18
C SER A 168 -15.38 5.50 6.16
N ASN A 169 -16.43 4.97 5.53
CA ASN A 169 -16.42 3.58 5.08
C ASN A 169 -15.41 3.39 3.95
N GLU A 170 -15.13 2.15 3.60
CA GLU A 170 -14.14 1.75 2.60
C GLU A 170 -14.40 2.34 1.19
N GLN A 171 -15.67 2.54 0.83
CA GLN A 171 -16.11 3.06 -0.45
C GLN A 171 -16.17 4.60 -0.51
N MET A 172 -15.92 5.26 0.62
CA MET A 172 -16.04 6.73 0.79
C MET A 172 -17.45 7.27 0.47
N THR A 173 -18.49 6.43 0.58
CA THR A 173 -19.89 6.82 0.36
C THR A 173 -20.54 7.45 1.58
N GLU A 174 -20.05 7.08 2.76
CA GLU A 174 -20.49 7.64 4.05
C GLU A 174 -19.26 8.14 4.80
N TYR A 175 -19.22 9.44 5.09
CA TYR A 175 -18.08 10.03 5.80
C TYR A 175 -18.51 11.12 6.80
N ARG A 176 -17.60 11.38 7.72
CA ARG A 176 -17.69 12.47 8.71
C ARG A 176 -16.41 13.27 8.67
N ILE A 177 -16.55 14.59 8.70
CA ILE A 177 -15.46 15.55 8.71
C ILE A 177 -15.74 16.55 9.82
N HIS A 178 -14.70 16.95 10.56
CA HIS A 178 -14.78 18.02 11.55
C HIS A 178 -14.09 19.27 10.98
N ASP A 179 -14.46 20.43 11.50
CA ASP A 179 -13.95 21.74 11.06
C ASP A 179 -14.07 21.93 9.54
N THR A 180 -15.24 21.61 9.01
CA THR A 180 -15.52 21.53 7.59
C THR A 180 -15.64 22.93 6.99
N LYS A 181 -14.99 23.12 5.82
CA LYS A 181 -15.30 24.19 4.86
C LYS A 181 -15.78 23.52 3.58
N GLY A 182 -16.86 24.03 3.02
CA GLY A 182 -17.44 23.45 1.82
C GLY A 182 -18.12 24.48 0.95
N ALA A 183 -18.14 24.23 -0.36
CA ALA A 183 -19.01 24.91 -1.30
C ALA A 183 -20.06 23.90 -1.76
N PHE A 184 -21.31 24.25 -1.55
CA PHE A 184 -22.44 23.46 -1.98
C PHE A 184 -23.07 24.16 -3.18
N PRO A 185 -23.39 23.48 -4.28
CA PRO A 185 -24.21 24.06 -5.31
C PRO A 185 -25.60 24.31 -4.72
N PHE A 186 -26.02 25.56 -4.71
CA PHE A 186 -27.41 25.90 -4.41
C PHE A 186 -28.19 25.71 -5.70
N GLU A 187 -29.09 24.76 -5.74
CA GLU A 187 -30.22 24.83 -6.67
C GLU A 187 -31.13 25.95 -6.16
N GLU A 188 -31.12 27.07 -6.83
CA GLU A 188 -32.14 28.11 -6.65
C GLU A 188 -33.47 27.47 -7.06
N LYS A 189 -34.25 26.98 -6.09
CA LYS A 189 -35.65 26.66 -6.36
C LYS A 189 -36.28 27.98 -6.81
N GLU A 190 -36.65 28.06 -8.09
CA GLU A 190 -37.55 29.07 -8.55
C GLU A 190 -38.74 29.05 -7.61
N GLU A 191 -38.90 30.12 -6.78
CA GLU A 191 -40.10 30.32 -5.99
C GLU A 191 -41.28 30.35 -6.98
N GLU A 192 -42.14 29.35 -6.85
CA GLU A 192 -43.42 29.38 -7.58
C GLU A 192 -44.07 30.74 -7.26
N PRO A 193 -44.53 31.52 -8.27
CA PRO A 193 -45.13 32.81 -8.03
C PRO A 193 -46.29 32.64 -7.06
N HIS A 194 -46.18 33.32 -5.92
CA HIS A 194 -47.26 33.38 -4.94
C HIS A 194 -48.52 33.79 -5.68
N PRO A 195 -49.64 33.06 -5.58
CA PRO A 195 -50.90 33.47 -6.18
C PRO A 195 -51.29 34.84 -5.62
N GLU A 196 -51.49 35.82 -6.50
CA GLU A 196 -51.96 37.14 -6.16
C GLU A 196 -53.26 37.03 -5.32
N PRO A 197 -53.44 37.84 -4.24
CA PRO A 197 -54.65 37.81 -3.44
C PRO A 197 -55.84 38.19 -4.30
N GLN A 198 -56.74 37.27 -4.49
CA GLN A 198 -57.99 37.56 -5.20
C GLN A 198 -58.76 38.67 -4.47
N PRO A 199 -59.34 39.69 -5.22
CA PRO A 199 -60.12 40.73 -4.62
C PRO A 199 -61.35 40.11 -3.91
N GLN A 200 -61.50 40.37 -2.62
CA GLN A 200 -62.69 39.99 -1.86
C GLN A 200 -63.91 40.67 -2.48
N GLN A 201 -64.81 39.89 -3.08
CA GLN A 201 -66.13 40.37 -3.46
C GLN A 201 -66.90 40.75 -2.21
N GLN A 202 -67.15 42.04 -2.07
CA GLN A 202 -68.09 42.60 -1.07
C GLN A 202 -69.46 42.02 -1.39
N GLN A 203 -70.04 41.31 -0.47
CA GLN A 203 -71.44 40.94 -0.45
C GLN A 203 -72.27 42.23 -0.22
N PRO A 204 -73.37 42.47 -1.01
CA PRO A 204 -74.27 43.57 -0.70
C PRO A 204 -75.10 43.25 0.57
N GLU A 205 -75.11 44.21 1.48
CA GLU A 205 -76.03 44.25 2.59
C GLU A 205 -77.46 44.36 2.05
N GLU A 206 -78.30 43.35 2.38
CA GLU A 206 -79.77 43.47 2.23
C GLU A 206 -80.31 44.14 3.43
N GLU A 207 -81.13 45.24 3.19
CA GLU A 207 -82.07 45.88 4.18
C GLU A 207 -83.27 44.99 4.53
#